data_6825ba00b99263e4a63c899a67df1a25
#
_entry.id   6825ba00b99263e4a63c899a67df1a25
#
_cell.length_a   1.000
_cell.length_b   1.000
_cell.length_c   1.000
_cell.angle_alpha   90.00
_cell.angle_beta   90.00
_cell.angle_gamma   90.00
#
_symmetry.space_group_name_H-M   'P 1'
#
loop_
_entity.id
_entity.type
_entity.pdbx_description
1 polymer ?
#
loop_
_entity_poly.entity_id
_entity_poly.type
_entity_poly.pdbx_seq_one_letter_code
_entity_poly.pdbx_strand_id
1 'polypeptide(L)'
;MRVRKSFAVLTLVALGLGFSLTGAAQKKREGGGAQYYKDWLNKDVVYIISDEEKSFFKSLKNDEEKESFIQQFWDRRNPDPRSPYNEFKEEHYRRIAYANERFTSGIPGWRTDRGRIYILWGEPDQKETHPTGGIYYRQSYEGGGSTSTFPFERWWYRHIDGVGDDIELEFVDSSNSGEYRLAMSPEEKDALINVPGMGLTLAEEMGLADKRDRVYFNPSGWYDYNNPNRYGRNTKDSPFSQMERYFSVQRPPKIKFEDLKSVVTTHVSYSSLFYDVRTDYIRLSEDKVLVPITVEISNTELEFKKEKDFNRAKINVYGIITGLTNKIHAEWEDEIVRDFLDVYFDQGKEKKSEYQRIVALPPGQRYKLDLVLKDVNSKKIGALSLGLNVPKYADPGLQSSSIILANTITAAPANSTSLDQYVIGDMRIVPNVNAAYVPGQNLIPYMQIYGMEIDQTTQQPSLDVEFVIKKGGDVVAEVENSAINSEQFFYGARVVLVGRVPVGQLAPGDYKLEIHVLDKISNNRLVTATDFKVNAPAPAVAAVAEEAAEE
;
A
#
# COMPACT_ATOMS: atom_id res chain seq x y z
N MET A 1 -88.39 -2.30 -18.71
CA MET A 1 -87.77 -0.95 -18.57
C MET A 1 -86.31 -1.14 -18.17
N ARG A 2 -85.40 -0.93 -19.15
CA ARG A 2 -83.94 -1.20 -19.04
C ARG A 2 -83.23 0.05 -18.55
N VAL A 3 -82.51 -0.05 -17.45
CA VAL A 3 -81.59 1.01 -16.94
C VAL A 3 -80.17 0.54 -17.30
N ARG A 4 -79.50 1.33 -18.16
CA ARG A 4 -78.08 1.17 -18.49
C ARG A 4 -77.26 1.87 -17.43
N LYS A 5 -76.34 1.16 -16.80
CA LYS A 5 -75.30 1.72 -15.92
C LYS A 5 -74.07 1.98 -16.79
N SER A 6 -73.68 3.28 -16.89
CA SER A 6 -72.41 3.69 -17.48
C SER A 6 -71.31 3.57 -16.46
N PHE A 7 -70.28 2.77 -16.78
CA PHE A 7 -69.01 2.75 -16.03
C PHE A 7 -68.07 3.79 -16.63
N ALA A 8 -67.72 4.81 -15.84
CA ALA A 8 -66.65 5.74 -16.13
C ALA A 8 -65.34 5.10 -15.71
N VAL A 9 -64.46 4.81 -16.68
CA VAL A 9 -63.09 4.37 -16.47
C VAL A 9 -62.23 5.61 -16.23
N LEU A 10 -61.76 5.78 -15.00
CA LEU A 10 -60.80 6.80 -14.58
C LEU A 10 -59.41 6.27 -14.91
N THR A 11 -58.83 6.77 -16.00
CA THR A 11 -57.44 6.48 -16.39
C THR A 11 -56.54 7.38 -15.58
N LEU A 12 -55.86 6.82 -14.57
CA LEU A 12 -54.79 7.47 -13.83
C LEU A 12 -53.53 7.44 -14.68
N VAL A 13 -53.15 8.57 -15.28
CA VAL A 13 -51.85 8.74 -15.92
C VAL A 13 -50.84 8.99 -14.82
N ALA A 14 -50.15 7.94 -14.43
CA ALA A 14 -48.94 8.05 -13.62
C ALA A 14 -47.81 8.57 -14.53
N LEU A 15 -47.51 9.86 -14.41
CA LEU A 15 -46.27 10.43 -14.95
C LEU A 15 -45.11 9.90 -14.10
N GLY A 16 -44.52 8.79 -14.57
CA GLY A 16 -43.25 8.31 -14.11
C GLY A 16 -42.15 9.24 -14.62
N LEU A 17 -41.69 10.12 -13.76
CA LEU A 17 -40.41 10.79 -13.94
C LEU A 17 -39.30 9.75 -13.72
N GLY A 18 -39.07 8.95 -14.74
CA GLY A 18 -37.84 8.18 -14.87
C GLY A 18 -36.70 9.13 -15.19
N PHE A 19 -35.97 9.56 -14.20
CA PHE A 19 -34.66 10.15 -14.39
C PHE A 19 -33.74 9.06 -14.94
N SER A 20 -33.64 9.01 -16.27
CA SER A 20 -32.63 8.20 -16.96
C SER A 20 -31.28 8.89 -16.78
N LEU A 21 -30.54 8.50 -15.75
CA LEU A 21 -29.15 8.90 -15.49
C LEU A 21 -28.13 8.30 -16.49
N THR A 22 -28.62 7.71 -17.57
CA THR A 22 -27.77 7.19 -18.66
C THR A 22 -27.38 8.24 -19.71
N GLY A 23 -27.77 9.51 -19.53
CA GLY A 23 -27.55 10.56 -20.54
C GLY A 23 -26.19 11.26 -20.53
N ALA A 24 -25.37 11.10 -19.49
CA ALA A 24 -24.07 11.79 -19.41
C ALA A 24 -22.94 11.11 -20.21
N ALA A 25 -23.03 9.80 -20.41
CA ALA A 25 -21.98 9.03 -21.10
C ALA A 25 -22.14 9.03 -22.64
N GLN A 26 -23.26 9.48 -23.17
CA GLN A 26 -23.58 9.36 -24.58
C GLN A 26 -23.68 10.68 -25.36
N LYS A 27 -23.34 11.82 -24.73
CA LYS A 27 -23.22 13.10 -25.46
C LYS A 27 -21.81 13.25 -26.04
N LYS A 28 -21.41 12.25 -26.79
CA LYS A 28 -20.17 12.17 -27.52
C LYS A 28 -20.44 12.03 -29.01
N ARG A 29 -19.64 12.70 -29.81
CA ARG A 29 -19.29 12.31 -31.17
C ARG A 29 -19.76 13.19 -32.34
N GLU A 30 -20.10 14.43 -32.12
CA GLU A 30 -20.14 15.31 -33.29
C GLU A 30 -19.32 16.58 -33.04
N GLY A 31 -18.05 16.56 -33.45
CA GLY A 31 -17.26 17.78 -33.67
C GLY A 31 -16.38 18.29 -32.52
N GLY A 32 -15.75 17.44 -31.65
CA GLY A 32 -14.98 18.01 -30.55
C GLY A 32 -14.00 17.10 -29.78
N GLY A 33 -13.46 16.06 -30.41
CA GLY A 33 -12.56 15.13 -29.69
C GLY A 33 -11.40 15.84 -28.99
N ALA A 34 -10.71 16.73 -29.66
CA ALA A 34 -9.56 17.45 -29.09
C ALA A 34 -9.93 18.37 -27.93
N GLN A 35 -11.10 19.02 -27.95
CA GLN A 35 -11.56 19.88 -26.89
C GLN A 35 -12.04 19.06 -25.66
N TYR A 36 -12.72 17.94 -25.90
CA TYR A 36 -13.13 17.01 -24.85
C TYR A 36 -11.95 16.52 -24.02
N TYR A 37 -10.88 16.06 -24.65
CA TYR A 37 -9.68 15.57 -23.95
C TYR A 37 -8.93 16.70 -23.21
N LYS A 38 -8.95 17.92 -23.76
CA LYS A 38 -8.42 19.09 -23.06
C LYS A 38 -9.22 19.43 -21.81
N ASP A 39 -10.54 19.40 -21.91
CA ASP A 39 -11.43 19.72 -20.79
C ASP A 39 -11.36 18.64 -19.73
N TRP A 40 -11.32 17.36 -20.12
CA TRP A 40 -11.10 16.27 -19.20
C TRP A 40 -9.80 16.46 -18.40
N LEU A 41 -8.68 16.71 -19.08
CA LEU A 41 -7.37 16.84 -18.44
C LEU A 41 -7.26 18.08 -17.53
N ASN A 42 -7.85 19.21 -17.93
CA ASN A 42 -7.62 20.50 -17.27
C ASN A 42 -8.79 20.97 -16.40
N LYS A 43 -9.94 20.27 -16.44
CA LYS A 43 -11.11 20.57 -15.61
C LYS A 43 -11.53 19.38 -14.77
N ASP A 44 -11.80 18.22 -15.43
CA ASP A 44 -12.45 17.12 -14.74
C ASP A 44 -11.50 16.43 -13.74
N VAL A 45 -10.27 16.15 -14.12
CA VAL A 45 -9.33 15.40 -13.29
C VAL A 45 -8.13 16.21 -12.78
N VAL A 46 -8.16 17.52 -12.95
CA VAL A 46 -7.02 18.41 -12.69
C VAL A 46 -6.42 18.27 -11.27
N TYR A 47 -7.25 17.92 -10.30
CA TYR A 47 -6.84 17.81 -8.89
C TYR A 47 -6.48 16.39 -8.45
N ILE A 48 -6.80 15.37 -9.26
CA ILE A 48 -6.61 13.96 -8.90
C ILE A 48 -5.67 13.22 -9.86
N ILE A 49 -5.28 13.85 -10.97
CA ILE A 49 -4.32 13.30 -11.93
C ILE A 49 -2.90 13.62 -11.48
N SER A 50 -2.00 12.62 -11.51
CA SER A 50 -0.58 12.86 -11.22
C SER A 50 0.15 13.54 -12.38
N ASP A 51 1.31 14.12 -12.11
CA ASP A 51 2.12 14.80 -13.14
C ASP A 51 2.62 13.80 -14.20
N GLU A 52 2.91 12.56 -13.81
CA GLU A 52 3.30 11.47 -14.69
C GLU A 52 2.14 11.04 -15.59
N GLU A 53 0.95 10.80 -15.01
CA GLU A 53 -0.27 10.50 -15.74
C GLU A 53 -0.61 11.60 -16.75
N LYS A 54 -0.46 12.85 -16.33
CA LYS A 54 -0.68 14.02 -17.16
C LYS A 54 0.32 14.12 -18.33
N SER A 55 1.60 13.84 -18.04
CA SER A 55 2.65 13.82 -19.05
C SER A 55 2.45 12.69 -20.05
N PHE A 56 2.09 11.51 -19.56
CA PHE A 56 1.79 10.35 -20.39
C PHE A 56 0.56 10.62 -21.29
N PHE A 57 -0.55 11.11 -20.73
CA PHE A 57 -1.74 11.46 -21.49
C PHE A 57 -1.46 12.45 -22.63
N LYS A 58 -0.60 13.45 -22.37
CA LYS A 58 -0.18 14.42 -23.38
C LYS A 58 0.67 13.81 -24.50
N SER A 59 1.37 12.71 -24.25
CA SER A 59 2.18 12.02 -25.25
C SER A 59 1.36 11.16 -26.22
N LEU A 60 0.12 10.81 -25.84
CA LEU A 60 -0.80 10.00 -26.65
C LEU A 60 -1.27 10.78 -27.89
N LYS A 61 -1.13 10.14 -29.05
CA LYS A 61 -1.42 10.78 -30.35
C LYS A 61 -2.83 10.48 -30.83
N ASN A 62 -3.33 9.28 -30.55
CA ASN A 62 -4.59 8.77 -31.08
C ASN A 62 -5.72 8.95 -30.06
N ASP A 63 -6.93 9.20 -30.55
CA ASP A 63 -8.12 9.36 -29.71
C ASP A 63 -8.49 8.04 -29.01
N GLU A 64 -8.24 6.89 -29.65
CA GLU A 64 -8.47 5.56 -29.08
C GLU A 64 -7.55 5.29 -27.88
N GLU A 65 -6.28 5.68 -27.97
CA GLU A 65 -5.32 5.58 -26.87
C GLU A 65 -5.73 6.45 -25.67
N LYS A 66 -6.20 7.70 -25.96
CA LYS A 66 -6.68 8.61 -24.92
C LYS A 66 -7.94 8.10 -24.24
N GLU A 67 -8.86 7.52 -25.00
CA GLU A 67 -10.08 6.94 -24.45
C GLU A 67 -9.79 5.73 -23.56
N SER A 68 -8.90 4.85 -24.04
CA SER A 68 -8.42 3.71 -23.26
C SER A 68 -7.74 4.16 -21.96
N PHE A 69 -6.91 5.22 -22.03
CA PHE A 69 -6.30 5.80 -20.84
C PHE A 69 -7.35 6.35 -19.86
N ILE A 70 -8.35 7.10 -20.33
CA ILE A 70 -9.43 7.64 -19.49
C ILE A 70 -10.18 6.52 -18.79
N GLN A 71 -10.50 5.43 -19.50
CA GLN A 71 -11.14 4.28 -18.90
C GLN A 71 -10.27 3.65 -17.82
N GLN A 72 -9.00 3.37 -18.12
CA GLN A 72 -8.05 2.82 -17.17
C GLN A 72 -7.80 3.76 -15.97
N PHE A 73 -7.81 5.09 -16.19
CA PHE A 73 -7.68 6.08 -15.13
C PHE A 73 -8.79 5.94 -14.08
N TRP A 74 -10.04 5.76 -14.52
CA TRP A 74 -11.18 5.56 -13.63
C TRP A 74 -11.20 4.14 -13.03
N ASP A 75 -10.89 3.12 -13.82
CA ASP A 75 -10.88 1.73 -13.35
C ASP A 75 -9.87 1.51 -12.21
N ARG A 76 -8.71 2.15 -12.28
CA ARG A 76 -7.69 2.12 -11.23
C ARG A 76 -8.16 2.73 -9.91
N ARG A 77 -9.06 3.70 -9.97
CA ARG A 77 -9.60 4.42 -8.80
C ARG A 77 -10.92 3.85 -8.31
N ASN A 78 -11.43 2.80 -8.95
CA ASN A 78 -12.68 2.17 -8.55
C ASN A 78 -12.50 1.32 -7.29
N PRO A 79 -13.16 1.63 -6.16
CA PRO A 79 -13.04 0.86 -4.92
C PRO A 79 -13.67 -0.52 -5.01
N ASP A 80 -14.69 -0.72 -5.87
CA ASP A 80 -15.29 -2.03 -6.15
C ASP A 80 -15.36 -2.34 -7.65
N PRO A 81 -14.31 -2.98 -8.20
CA PRO A 81 -14.28 -3.37 -9.61
C PRO A 81 -15.30 -4.43 -10.02
N ARG A 82 -16.03 -5.04 -9.07
CA ARG A 82 -17.13 -5.98 -9.39
C ARG A 82 -18.39 -5.26 -9.80
N SER A 83 -18.51 -4.02 -9.37
CA SER A 83 -19.65 -3.19 -9.76
C SER A 83 -19.42 -2.66 -11.17
N PRO A 84 -20.42 -2.73 -12.08
CA PRO A 84 -20.38 -2.01 -13.35
C PRO A 84 -20.41 -0.49 -13.16
N TYR A 85 -20.61 -0.07 -11.91
CA TYR A 85 -20.70 1.31 -11.46
C TYR A 85 -19.42 1.68 -10.70
N ASN A 86 -18.71 2.69 -11.19
CA ASN A 86 -17.50 3.20 -10.55
C ASN A 86 -17.88 4.29 -9.53
N GLU A 87 -17.98 3.89 -8.26
CA GLU A 87 -18.39 4.77 -7.18
C GLU A 87 -17.48 5.98 -7.01
N PHE A 88 -16.16 5.80 -7.14
CA PHE A 88 -15.20 6.90 -7.06
C PHE A 88 -15.41 7.94 -8.17
N LYS A 89 -15.62 7.48 -9.40
CA LYS A 89 -15.88 8.36 -10.56
C LYS A 89 -17.14 9.18 -10.37
N GLU A 90 -18.24 8.53 -9.96
CA GLU A 90 -19.52 9.20 -9.76
C GLU A 90 -19.46 10.21 -8.62
N GLU A 91 -18.84 9.81 -7.51
CA GLU A 91 -18.61 10.70 -6.37
C GLU A 91 -17.75 11.91 -6.79
N HIS A 92 -16.70 11.70 -7.55
CA HIS A 92 -15.85 12.77 -8.05
C HIS A 92 -16.62 13.78 -8.89
N TYR A 93 -17.43 13.32 -9.85
CA TYR A 93 -18.26 14.22 -10.66
C TYR A 93 -19.37 14.87 -9.84
N ARG A 94 -19.93 14.18 -8.85
CA ARG A 94 -20.89 14.76 -7.91
C ARG A 94 -20.27 15.92 -7.13
N ARG A 95 -19.04 15.75 -6.66
CA ARG A 95 -18.29 16.81 -5.96
C ARG A 95 -18.01 18.01 -6.85
N ILE A 96 -17.64 17.79 -8.11
CA ILE A 96 -17.47 18.88 -9.08
C ILE A 96 -18.78 19.63 -9.32
N ALA A 97 -19.88 18.91 -9.49
CA ALA A 97 -21.20 19.52 -9.67
C ALA A 97 -21.61 20.34 -8.45
N TYR A 98 -21.44 19.79 -7.24
CA TYR A 98 -21.71 20.50 -5.98
C TYR A 98 -20.83 21.74 -5.84
N ALA A 99 -19.53 21.64 -6.12
CA ALA A 99 -18.62 22.77 -6.07
C ALA A 99 -19.07 23.91 -7.02
N ASN A 100 -19.50 23.57 -8.24
CA ASN A 100 -20.01 24.55 -9.20
C ASN A 100 -21.34 25.17 -8.78
N GLU A 101 -22.22 24.41 -8.12
CA GLU A 101 -23.48 24.94 -7.62
C GLU A 101 -23.29 25.86 -6.43
N ARG A 102 -22.41 25.48 -5.47
CA ARG A 102 -22.32 26.13 -4.16
C ARG A 102 -21.21 27.15 -4.00
N PHE A 103 -20.13 27.02 -4.78
CA PHE A 103 -18.93 27.83 -4.56
C PHE A 103 -18.60 28.76 -5.74
N THR A 104 -19.46 28.86 -6.73
CA THR A 104 -19.26 29.79 -7.85
C THR A 104 -19.34 31.25 -7.37
N SER A 105 -18.34 32.06 -7.69
CA SER A 105 -18.21 33.45 -7.29
C SER A 105 -17.48 34.27 -8.36
N GLY A 106 -18.10 34.46 -9.52
CA GLY A 106 -17.42 35.09 -10.66
C GLY A 106 -16.45 34.18 -11.41
N ILE A 107 -15.94 33.15 -10.76
CA ILE A 107 -15.19 32.03 -11.36
C ILE A 107 -15.96 30.72 -11.14
N PRO A 108 -15.78 29.71 -12.00
CA PRO A 108 -16.41 28.40 -11.79
C PRO A 108 -16.08 27.83 -10.43
N GLY A 109 -17.06 27.27 -9.73
CA GLY A 109 -16.91 26.79 -8.37
C GLY A 109 -15.82 25.76 -8.17
N TRP A 110 -15.59 24.88 -9.15
CA TRP A 110 -14.49 23.91 -9.09
C TRP A 110 -13.09 24.56 -9.04
N ARG A 111 -12.94 25.82 -9.49
CA ARG A 111 -11.67 26.55 -9.47
C ARG A 111 -11.43 27.34 -8.18
N THR A 112 -12.45 27.52 -7.35
CA THR A 112 -12.29 28.19 -6.05
C THR A 112 -11.54 27.32 -5.05
N ASP A 113 -10.95 27.90 -4.03
CA ASP A 113 -10.25 27.13 -3.00
C ASP A 113 -11.20 26.18 -2.25
N ARG A 114 -12.44 26.64 -1.92
CA ARG A 114 -13.46 25.76 -1.34
C ARG A 114 -13.81 24.60 -2.26
N GLY A 115 -13.98 24.87 -3.55
CA GLY A 115 -14.28 23.83 -4.54
C GLY A 115 -13.16 22.83 -4.67
N ARG A 116 -11.92 23.29 -4.73
CA ARG A 116 -10.74 22.42 -4.80
C ARG A 116 -10.65 21.48 -3.60
N ILE A 117 -10.75 22.01 -2.39
CA ILE A 117 -10.70 21.20 -1.15
C ILE A 117 -11.87 20.22 -1.11
N TYR A 118 -13.08 20.65 -1.46
CA TYR A 118 -14.25 19.79 -1.48
C TYR A 118 -14.14 18.65 -2.51
N ILE A 119 -13.59 18.92 -3.69
CA ILE A 119 -13.37 17.90 -4.72
C ILE A 119 -12.34 16.86 -4.26
N LEU A 120 -11.26 17.30 -3.62
CA LEU A 120 -10.20 16.41 -3.15
C LEU A 120 -10.65 15.57 -1.95
N TRP A 121 -11.20 16.20 -0.93
CA TRP A 121 -11.39 15.58 0.39
C TRP A 121 -12.84 15.34 0.76
N GLY A 122 -13.78 15.88 -0.01
CA GLY A 122 -15.22 15.76 0.23
C GLY A 122 -15.77 16.74 1.25
N GLU A 123 -16.94 16.41 1.77
CA GLU A 123 -17.63 17.21 2.77
C GLU A 123 -16.87 17.18 4.11
N PRO A 124 -16.64 18.35 4.76
CA PRO A 124 -16.05 18.38 6.09
C PRO A 124 -16.97 17.74 7.14
N ASP A 125 -16.41 17.12 8.18
CA ASP A 125 -17.19 16.56 9.30
C ASP A 125 -17.97 17.64 10.05
N GLN A 126 -17.42 18.86 10.13
CA GLN A 126 -18.12 20.02 10.69
C GLN A 126 -17.81 21.28 9.88
N LYS A 127 -18.82 22.12 9.74
CA LYS A 127 -18.72 23.39 9.03
C LYS A 127 -19.35 24.51 9.86
N GLU A 128 -18.56 25.53 10.17
CA GLU A 128 -19.00 26.78 10.78
C GLU A 128 -18.99 27.87 9.71
N THR A 129 -20.03 28.71 9.66
CA THR A 129 -20.18 29.71 8.59
C THR A 129 -20.56 31.06 9.18
N HIS A 130 -19.80 32.09 8.82
CA HIS A 130 -20.04 33.51 9.15
C HIS A 130 -20.19 34.31 7.86
N PRO A 131 -21.35 34.25 7.18
CA PRO A 131 -21.50 34.74 5.81
C PRO A 131 -21.48 36.26 5.66
N THR A 132 -21.71 36.99 6.74
CA THR A 132 -21.70 38.48 6.77
C THR A 132 -20.52 39.06 7.50
N GLY A 133 -19.68 38.18 8.12
CA GLY A 133 -18.66 38.64 9.07
C GLY A 133 -19.29 39.33 10.28
N GLY A 134 -18.65 40.37 10.80
CA GLY A 134 -19.13 41.17 11.92
C GLY A 134 -18.43 40.85 13.24
N ILE A 135 -19.12 41.10 14.37
CA ILE A 135 -18.50 40.91 15.69
C ILE A 135 -18.22 39.42 15.91
N TYR A 136 -16.97 39.15 16.22
CA TYR A 136 -16.46 37.81 16.47
C TYR A 136 -15.69 37.79 17.79
N TYR A 137 -16.01 36.81 18.66
CA TYR A 137 -15.25 36.54 19.87
C TYR A 137 -14.21 35.45 19.59
N ARG A 138 -12.95 35.85 19.61
CA ARG A 138 -11.86 34.90 19.35
C ARG A 138 -11.83 33.81 20.39
N GLN A 139 -11.60 32.61 19.93
CA GLN A 139 -11.34 31.46 20.81
C GLN A 139 -10.05 31.70 21.62
N SER A 140 -9.90 31.02 22.74
CA SER A 140 -8.71 31.18 23.61
C SER A 140 -7.39 30.87 22.87
N TYR A 141 -7.42 29.93 21.94
CA TYR A 141 -6.25 29.58 21.13
C TYR A 141 -5.94 30.62 20.03
N GLU A 142 -6.89 31.47 19.69
CA GLU A 142 -6.71 32.63 18.79
C GLU A 142 -6.31 33.91 19.54
N GLY A 143 -6.02 33.80 20.84
CA GLY A 143 -5.64 34.93 21.68
C GLY A 143 -6.78 35.62 22.43
N GLY A 144 -8.03 35.14 22.31
CA GLY A 144 -9.19 35.73 22.96
C GLY A 144 -9.53 37.15 22.49
N GLY A 145 -10.37 37.84 23.24
CA GLY A 145 -10.83 39.20 22.90
C GLY A 145 -11.92 39.22 21.83
N SER A 146 -12.29 40.42 21.38
CA SER A 146 -13.30 40.60 20.33
C SER A 146 -12.74 41.36 19.14
N THR A 147 -13.24 41.04 17.96
CA THR A 147 -12.90 41.73 16.72
C THR A 147 -14.09 41.78 15.78
N SER A 148 -13.91 42.46 14.64
CA SER A 148 -14.84 42.38 13.51
C SER A 148 -14.17 41.63 12.40
N THR A 149 -14.84 40.64 11.83
CA THR A 149 -14.27 39.78 10.79
C THR A 149 -14.85 40.08 9.41
N PHE A 150 -14.13 39.72 8.38
CA PHE A 150 -14.66 39.47 7.04
C PHE A 150 -15.57 38.25 7.05
N PRO A 151 -16.41 38.02 6.03
CA PRO A 151 -17.06 36.75 5.84
C PRO A 151 -16.07 35.61 5.83
N PHE A 152 -16.33 34.55 6.62
CA PHE A 152 -15.46 33.38 6.66
C PHE A 152 -16.21 32.10 6.92
N GLU A 153 -15.61 30.98 6.54
CA GLU A 153 -16.04 29.63 6.84
C GLU A 153 -14.91 28.87 7.48
N ARG A 154 -15.23 28.03 8.47
CA ARG A 154 -14.29 27.11 9.10
C ARG A 154 -14.77 25.70 8.84
N TRP A 155 -13.89 24.87 8.24
CA TRP A 155 -14.14 23.48 7.91
C TRP A 155 -13.25 22.61 8.78
N TRP A 156 -13.84 21.64 9.45
CA TRP A 156 -13.10 20.69 10.27
C TRP A 156 -13.26 19.28 9.70
N TYR A 157 -12.11 18.60 9.52
CA TYR A 157 -12.01 17.21 9.10
C TYR A 157 -11.36 16.42 10.23
N ARG A 158 -12.00 15.31 10.64
CA ARG A 158 -11.45 14.41 11.64
C ARG A 158 -10.15 13.79 11.17
N HIS A 159 -10.08 13.37 9.92
CA HIS A 159 -8.92 12.77 9.28
C HIS A 159 -8.89 13.10 7.80
N ILE A 160 -7.70 13.43 7.30
CA ILE A 160 -7.43 13.55 5.85
C ILE A 160 -6.24 12.64 5.52
N ASP A 161 -6.45 11.65 4.63
CA ASP A 161 -5.42 10.72 4.21
C ASP A 161 -4.18 11.44 3.66
N GLY A 162 -3.00 11.10 4.21
CA GLY A 162 -1.74 11.70 3.81
C GLY A 162 -1.47 13.12 4.34
N VAL A 163 -2.41 13.70 5.09
CA VAL A 163 -2.26 15.02 5.74
C VAL A 163 -2.21 14.88 7.26
N GLY A 164 -3.17 14.15 7.86
CA GLY A 164 -3.22 13.92 9.30
C GLY A 164 -4.61 13.97 9.90
N ASP A 165 -4.66 14.02 11.24
CA ASP A 165 -5.88 14.07 12.01
C ASP A 165 -6.19 15.50 12.46
N ASP A 166 -7.49 15.75 12.73
CA ASP A 166 -7.98 16.98 13.34
C ASP A 166 -7.56 18.22 12.54
N ILE A 167 -7.90 18.20 11.24
CA ILE A 167 -7.52 19.24 10.29
C ILE A 167 -8.61 20.32 10.26
N GLU A 168 -8.23 21.53 10.64
CA GLU A 168 -9.08 22.72 10.56
C GLU A 168 -8.59 23.63 9.42
N LEU A 169 -9.52 24.00 8.53
CA LEU A 169 -9.29 24.87 7.39
C LEU A 169 -10.22 26.07 7.46
N GLU A 170 -9.65 27.27 7.32
CA GLU A 170 -10.43 28.51 7.28
C GLU A 170 -10.42 29.09 5.85
N PHE A 171 -11.58 29.57 5.43
CA PHE A 171 -11.75 30.24 4.15
C PHE A 171 -12.32 31.63 4.40
N VAL A 172 -11.65 32.66 3.89
CA VAL A 172 -11.98 34.06 4.14
C VAL A 172 -12.30 34.79 2.84
N ASP A 173 -13.37 35.55 2.83
CA ASP A 173 -13.73 36.49 1.75
C ASP A 173 -13.39 37.93 2.17
N SER A 174 -12.12 38.28 2.06
CA SER A 174 -11.63 39.62 2.41
C SER A 174 -12.12 40.71 1.45
N SER A 175 -12.59 40.32 0.28
CA SER A 175 -13.11 41.24 -0.75
C SER A 175 -14.61 41.45 -0.72
N ASN A 176 -15.30 40.65 0.10
CA ASN A 176 -16.77 40.60 0.18
C ASN A 176 -17.47 40.35 -1.19
N SER A 177 -16.78 39.58 -2.04
CA SER A 177 -17.21 39.24 -3.40
C SER A 177 -17.89 37.87 -3.51
N GLY A 178 -17.90 37.09 -2.40
CA GLY A 178 -18.33 35.71 -2.38
C GLY A 178 -17.20 34.71 -2.75
N GLU A 179 -16.00 35.22 -3.09
CA GLU A 179 -14.83 34.40 -3.34
C GLU A 179 -14.04 34.16 -2.04
N TYR A 180 -14.28 33.01 -1.45
CA TYR A 180 -13.62 32.60 -0.20
C TYR A 180 -12.27 31.93 -0.54
N ARG A 181 -11.19 32.47 -0.03
CA ARG A 181 -9.83 31.95 -0.20
C ARG A 181 -9.39 31.21 1.04
N LEU A 182 -8.62 30.16 0.86
CA LEU A 182 -8.05 29.39 1.96
C LEU A 182 -7.06 30.27 2.73
N ALA A 183 -7.33 30.52 4.01
CA ALA A 183 -6.50 31.34 4.87
C ALA A 183 -5.22 30.63 5.27
N MET A 184 -4.11 31.34 5.24
CA MET A 184 -2.79 30.87 5.69
C MET A 184 -2.55 31.17 7.17
N SER A 185 -3.30 32.10 7.75
CA SER A 185 -3.24 32.43 9.17
C SER A 185 -4.65 32.75 9.73
N PRO A 186 -4.90 32.52 11.04
CA PRO A 186 -6.18 32.81 11.68
C PRO A 186 -6.56 34.29 11.66
N GLU A 187 -5.57 35.18 11.48
CA GLU A 187 -5.79 36.62 11.51
C GLU A 187 -6.31 37.17 10.18
N GLU A 188 -6.26 36.40 9.10
CA GLU A 188 -6.72 36.85 7.78
C GLU A 188 -8.23 37.17 7.77
N LYS A 189 -9.01 36.56 8.68
CA LYS A 189 -10.42 36.89 8.86
C LYS A 189 -10.68 38.21 9.59
N ASP A 190 -9.66 38.75 10.31
CA ASP A 190 -9.78 39.97 11.12
C ASP A 190 -9.77 41.22 10.23
N ALA A 191 -10.93 41.83 10.06
CA ALA A 191 -11.09 43.05 9.27
C ALA A 191 -10.44 44.31 9.93
N LEU A 192 -10.13 44.24 11.21
CA LEU A 192 -9.60 45.34 11.99
C LEU A 192 -8.12 45.22 12.35
N ILE A 193 -7.42 44.23 11.80
CA ILE A 193 -6.04 43.94 12.16
C ILE A 193 -5.08 45.16 11.96
N ASN A 194 -5.38 45.98 10.96
CA ASN A 194 -4.58 47.16 10.62
C ASN A 194 -5.13 48.46 11.20
N VAL A 195 -6.22 48.40 11.99
CA VAL A 195 -6.83 49.58 12.60
C VAL A 195 -6.23 49.80 14.00
N PRO A 196 -5.59 50.94 14.28
CA PRO A 196 -5.03 51.23 15.61
C PRO A 196 -6.09 51.17 16.70
N GLY A 197 -5.80 50.45 17.78
CA GLY A 197 -6.73 50.31 18.93
C GLY A 197 -7.98 49.47 18.70
N MET A 198 -8.13 48.86 17.51
CA MET A 198 -9.28 48.03 17.16
C MET A 198 -8.86 46.58 16.90
N GLY A 199 -9.78 45.62 17.11
CA GLY A 199 -9.50 44.19 16.87
C GLY A 199 -8.40 43.64 17.77
N LEU A 200 -8.32 44.06 19.02
CA LEU A 200 -7.31 43.64 19.98
C LEU A 200 -7.64 42.23 20.53
N THR A 201 -6.62 41.44 20.82
CA THR A 201 -6.72 40.22 21.64
C THR A 201 -6.84 40.60 23.11
N LEU A 202 -7.20 39.67 23.97
CA LEU A 202 -7.33 39.93 25.41
C LEU A 202 -5.99 40.41 26.01
N ALA A 203 -4.86 39.86 25.60
CA ALA A 203 -3.53 40.26 26.07
C ALA A 203 -3.18 41.68 25.59
N GLU A 204 -3.53 42.03 24.35
CA GLU A 204 -3.36 43.37 23.80
C GLU A 204 -4.24 44.42 24.49
N GLU A 205 -5.50 44.06 24.82
CA GLU A 205 -6.42 44.91 25.60
C GLU A 205 -5.86 45.20 27.01
N MET A 206 -5.19 44.19 27.61
CA MET A 206 -4.54 44.31 28.92
C MET A 206 -3.18 44.99 28.88
N GLY A 207 -2.66 45.34 27.70
CA GLY A 207 -1.34 45.95 27.52
C GLY A 207 -0.18 44.99 27.78
N LEU A 208 -0.44 43.67 27.74
CA LEU A 208 0.56 42.62 27.95
C LEU A 208 1.24 42.16 26.65
N ALA A 209 0.67 42.50 25.51
CA ALA A 209 1.17 42.21 24.17
C ALA A 209 0.82 43.34 23.19
N ASP A 210 1.45 43.34 22.03
CA ASP A 210 1.12 44.23 20.92
C ASP A 210 0.74 43.40 19.68
N LYS A 211 0.14 44.05 18.66
CA LYS A 211 -0.27 43.37 17.43
C LYS A 211 0.89 42.70 16.69
N ARG A 212 2.13 43.14 16.92
CA ARG A 212 3.34 42.53 16.33
C ARG A 212 3.71 41.21 16.97
N ASP A 213 3.28 41.00 18.21
CA ASP A 213 3.53 39.77 18.96
C ASP A 213 2.66 38.61 18.50
N ARG A 214 1.64 38.85 17.66
CA ARG A 214 0.70 37.81 17.18
C ARG A 214 1.40 36.67 16.43
N VAL A 215 2.51 36.96 15.77
CA VAL A 215 3.34 35.93 15.10
C VAL A 215 3.91 34.90 16.08
N TYR A 216 3.98 35.26 17.36
CA TYR A 216 4.54 34.43 18.43
C TYR A 216 3.49 33.90 19.41
N PHE A 217 2.19 34.06 19.08
CA PHE A 217 1.14 33.62 19.99
C PHE A 217 1.15 32.10 20.23
N ASN A 218 1.16 31.77 21.50
CA ASN A 218 0.86 30.46 22.05
C ASN A 218 -0.68 30.27 22.07
N PRO A 219 -1.25 29.05 21.85
CA PRO A 219 -2.67 28.75 21.89
C PRO A 219 -3.40 29.21 23.17
N SER A 220 -2.69 29.49 24.26
CA SER A 220 -3.26 30.02 25.52
C SER A 220 -3.39 31.54 25.54
N GLY A 221 -3.02 32.27 24.48
CA GLY A 221 -3.08 33.73 24.41
C GLY A 221 -2.12 34.46 25.36
N TRP A 222 -1.27 33.77 26.05
CA TRP A 222 -0.30 34.32 27.00
C TRP A 222 1.11 34.16 26.47
N TYR A 223 1.81 35.26 26.44
CA TYR A 223 3.25 35.31 26.14
C TYR A 223 4.03 34.83 27.36
N ASP A 224 4.38 33.55 27.41
CA ASP A 224 5.23 33.04 28.48
C ASP A 224 6.67 32.91 28.01
N TYR A 225 7.47 33.96 28.25
CA TYR A 225 8.88 34.03 27.91
C TYR A 225 9.71 32.94 28.65
N ASN A 226 9.24 32.46 29.79
CA ASN A 226 9.97 31.56 30.69
C ASN A 226 9.48 30.12 30.68
N ASN A 227 8.54 29.74 29.82
CA ASN A 227 8.00 28.37 29.81
C ASN A 227 8.91 27.45 28.99
N PRO A 228 9.67 26.52 29.63
CA PRO A 228 10.52 25.55 28.93
C PRO A 228 9.71 24.54 28.07
N ASN A 229 8.38 24.42 28.28
CA ASN A 229 7.48 23.62 27.44
C ASN A 229 6.93 24.36 26.22
N ARG A 230 7.50 25.51 25.88
CA ARG A 230 7.16 26.36 24.74
C ARG A 230 7.16 25.60 23.40
N TYR A 231 7.94 24.53 23.30
CA TYR A 231 8.04 23.71 22.08
C TYR A 231 7.15 22.44 22.11
N GLY A 232 6.43 22.17 23.19
CA GLY A 232 5.70 20.91 23.38
C GLY A 232 4.18 21.00 23.33
N ARG A 233 3.59 22.19 23.23
CA ARG A 233 2.13 22.36 23.19
C ARG A 233 1.66 22.91 21.85
N ASN A 234 0.93 22.05 21.13
CA ASN A 234 0.16 22.33 19.92
C ASN A 234 0.91 23.12 18.83
N THR A 235 1.78 22.42 18.12
CA THR A 235 2.33 22.88 16.83
C THR A 235 1.25 23.11 15.76
N LYS A 236 -0.02 22.74 16.03
CA LYS A 236 -1.14 22.90 15.11
C LYS A 236 -1.44 24.37 14.78
N ASP A 237 -1.15 25.30 15.69
CA ASP A 237 -1.52 26.71 15.56
C ASP A 237 -0.32 27.64 15.29
N SER A 238 0.84 27.10 15.01
CA SER A 238 1.95 27.93 14.54
C SER A 238 1.70 28.37 13.09
N PRO A 239 2.09 29.60 12.70
CA PRO A 239 1.99 30.05 11.31
C PRO A 239 2.66 29.10 10.31
N PHE A 240 3.74 28.44 10.73
CA PHE A 240 4.44 27.44 9.91
C PHE A 240 3.62 26.15 9.76
N SER A 241 2.97 25.70 10.81
CA SER A 241 2.11 24.48 10.74
C SER A 241 0.88 24.73 9.88
N GLN A 242 0.29 25.91 9.93
CA GLN A 242 -0.83 26.27 9.06
C GLN A 242 -0.39 26.40 7.61
N MET A 243 0.77 26.99 7.36
CA MET A 243 1.35 27.06 6.01
C MET A 243 1.67 25.65 5.47
N GLU A 244 2.22 24.78 6.29
CA GLU A 244 2.47 23.38 5.92
C GLU A 244 1.18 22.64 5.61
N ARG A 245 0.15 22.79 6.44
CA ARG A 245 -1.21 22.27 6.18
C ARG A 245 -1.80 22.85 4.89
N TYR A 246 -1.70 24.15 4.68
CA TYR A 246 -2.12 24.82 3.45
C TYR A 246 -1.52 24.17 2.21
N PHE A 247 -0.22 23.88 2.23
CA PHE A 247 0.44 23.23 1.09
C PHE A 247 0.11 21.73 1.00
N SER A 248 -0.02 21.02 2.11
CA SER A 248 -0.30 19.57 2.13
C SER A 248 -1.70 19.24 1.64
N VAL A 249 -2.74 19.99 2.08
CA VAL A 249 -4.13 19.76 1.62
C VAL A 249 -4.35 20.12 0.15
N GLN A 250 -3.47 20.91 -0.45
CA GLN A 250 -3.55 21.25 -1.88
C GLN A 250 -2.87 20.24 -2.79
N ARG A 251 -2.06 19.33 -2.23
CA ARG A 251 -1.37 18.30 -3.00
C ARG A 251 -2.19 17.02 -3.00
N PRO A 252 -2.34 16.35 -4.15
CA PRO A 252 -2.82 14.99 -4.14
C PRO A 252 -1.87 14.11 -3.33
N PRO A 253 -2.35 13.05 -2.65
CA PRO A 253 -1.50 12.11 -1.92
C PRO A 253 -0.44 11.56 -2.87
N LYS A 254 0.83 11.73 -2.50
CA LYS A 254 1.96 11.26 -3.31
C LYS A 254 2.17 9.78 -3.06
N ILE A 255 2.12 8.99 -4.12
CA ILE A 255 2.67 7.64 -4.14
C ILE A 255 4.19 7.78 -4.28
N LYS A 256 4.93 7.10 -3.40
CA LYS A 256 6.40 7.25 -3.29
C LYS A 256 7.14 6.86 -4.58
N PHE A 257 6.64 5.83 -5.29
CA PHE A 257 7.22 5.31 -6.53
C PHE A 257 6.20 5.25 -7.67
N GLU A 258 5.67 6.39 -8.07
CA GLU A 258 4.68 6.48 -9.16
C GLU A 258 5.17 5.93 -10.49
N ASP A 259 6.48 6.05 -10.76
CA ASP A 259 7.11 5.47 -11.94
C ASP A 259 6.99 3.92 -11.96
N LEU A 260 7.12 3.25 -10.83
CA LEU A 260 6.97 1.79 -10.73
C LEU A 260 5.50 1.36 -10.84
N LYS A 261 4.59 2.11 -10.24
CA LYS A 261 3.15 1.88 -10.39
C LYS A 261 2.71 1.99 -11.86
N SER A 262 3.26 2.94 -12.60
CA SER A 262 2.97 3.11 -14.02
C SER A 262 3.42 1.89 -14.85
N VAL A 263 4.54 1.25 -14.52
CA VAL A 263 5.01 0.02 -15.18
C VAL A 263 3.99 -1.12 -15.04
N VAL A 264 3.42 -1.31 -13.84
CA VAL A 264 2.36 -2.32 -13.63
C VAL A 264 1.13 -2.02 -14.46
N THR A 265 0.71 -0.75 -14.49
CA THR A 265 -0.55 -0.36 -15.16
C THR A 265 -0.45 -0.35 -16.68
N THR A 266 0.72 -0.08 -17.24
CA THR A 266 0.94 -0.07 -18.71
C THR A 266 1.28 -1.44 -19.28
N HIS A 267 1.42 -2.50 -18.46
CA HIS A 267 1.80 -3.85 -18.88
C HIS A 267 3.07 -3.86 -19.76
N VAL A 268 4.09 -3.09 -19.35
CA VAL A 268 5.37 -3.08 -20.07
C VAL A 268 6.05 -4.42 -19.87
N SER A 269 6.09 -5.20 -20.93
CA SER A 269 6.71 -6.56 -20.94
C SER A 269 8.24 -6.53 -20.98
N TYR A 270 8.88 -5.38 -20.96
CA TYR A 270 10.33 -5.27 -21.03
C TYR A 270 10.93 -5.31 -19.62
N SER A 271 11.59 -6.42 -19.31
CA SER A 271 12.35 -6.60 -18.06
C SER A 271 13.84 -6.59 -18.37
N SER A 272 14.57 -5.65 -17.77
CA SER A 272 16.03 -5.54 -17.89
C SER A 272 16.75 -5.88 -16.59
N LEU A 273 15.99 -6.06 -15.48
CA LEU A 273 16.48 -6.55 -14.20
C LEU A 273 15.82 -7.91 -13.93
N PHE A 274 16.66 -8.94 -13.77
CA PHE A 274 16.20 -10.30 -13.51
C PHE A 274 16.21 -10.59 -12.01
N TYR A 275 15.14 -11.22 -11.52
CA TYR A 275 15.00 -11.65 -10.14
C TYR A 275 14.02 -12.82 -10.05
N ASP A 276 14.17 -13.61 -9.02
CA ASP A 276 13.33 -14.76 -8.73
C ASP A 276 12.36 -14.43 -7.59
N VAL A 277 11.15 -15.00 -7.64
CA VAL A 277 10.10 -14.79 -6.63
C VAL A 277 9.54 -16.13 -6.19
N ARG A 278 9.43 -16.28 -4.88
CA ARG A 278 8.75 -17.41 -4.24
C ARG A 278 7.63 -16.89 -3.37
N THR A 279 6.47 -17.57 -3.42
CA THR A 279 5.32 -17.29 -2.57
C THR A 279 4.94 -18.54 -1.79
N ASP A 280 4.73 -18.39 -0.50
CA ASP A 280 4.32 -19.46 0.40
C ASP A 280 3.02 -19.10 1.11
N TYR A 281 2.34 -20.09 1.72
CA TYR A 281 1.04 -19.91 2.37
C TYR A 281 1.06 -20.54 3.76
N ILE A 282 0.70 -19.74 4.78
CA ILE A 282 0.69 -20.17 6.19
C ILE A 282 -0.61 -19.70 6.82
N ARG A 283 -1.34 -20.60 7.46
CA ARG A 283 -2.58 -20.25 8.17
C ARG A 283 -2.26 -19.32 9.35
N LEU A 284 -2.86 -18.14 9.37
CA LEU A 284 -2.81 -17.24 10.52
C LEU A 284 -4.03 -17.44 11.42
N SER A 285 -5.23 -17.44 10.82
CA SER A 285 -6.52 -17.61 11.48
C SER A 285 -7.49 -18.31 10.50
N GLU A 286 -8.75 -18.45 10.87
CA GLU A 286 -9.77 -19.04 9.99
C GLU A 286 -10.08 -18.16 8.77
N ASP A 287 -9.94 -16.83 8.95
CA ASP A 287 -10.25 -15.81 7.94
C ASP A 287 -9.02 -15.20 7.25
N LYS A 288 -7.80 -15.58 7.67
CA LYS A 288 -6.54 -15.00 7.13
C LYS A 288 -5.45 -16.03 6.93
N VAL A 289 -4.78 -15.90 5.81
CA VAL A 289 -3.57 -16.65 5.43
C VAL A 289 -2.43 -15.65 5.25
N LEU A 290 -1.30 -15.91 5.91
CA LEU A 290 -0.06 -15.18 5.64
C LEU A 290 0.52 -15.67 4.32
N VAL A 291 0.90 -14.72 3.48
CA VAL A 291 1.54 -14.96 2.19
C VAL A 291 2.90 -14.28 2.21
N PRO A 292 3.96 -14.99 2.62
CA PRO A 292 5.33 -14.52 2.44
C PRO A 292 5.67 -14.48 0.95
N ILE A 293 6.09 -13.32 0.46
CA ILE A 293 6.57 -13.06 -0.89
C ILE A 293 8.05 -12.80 -0.77
N THR A 294 8.88 -13.75 -1.19
CA THR A 294 10.33 -13.66 -1.09
C THR A 294 10.91 -13.43 -2.47
N VAL A 295 11.74 -12.41 -2.58
CA VAL A 295 12.45 -12.01 -3.81
C VAL A 295 13.93 -12.27 -3.62
N GLU A 296 14.56 -12.84 -4.63
CA GLU A 296 16.01 -13.08 -4.70
C GLU A 296 16.58 -12.42 -5.95
N ILE A 297 17.62 -11.61 -5.79
CA ILE A 297 18.29 -10.90 -6.88
C ILE A 297 19.77 -11.23 -6.82
N SER A 298 20.37 -11.60 -7.95
CA SER A 298 21.84 -11.71 -8.03
C SER A 298 22.46 -10.32 -7.93
N ASN A 299 23.45 -10.15 -7.05
CA ASN A 299 24.14 -8.86 -6.94
C ASN A 299 24.94 -8.51 -8.21
N THR A 300 25.19 -9.49 -9.10
CA THR A 300 25.80 -9.24 -10.41
C THR A 300 24.89 -8.45 -11.36
N GLU A 301 23.57 -8.50 -11.15
CA GLU A 301 22.59 -7.74 -11.92
C GLU A 301 22.52 -6.26 -11.52
N LEU A 302 23.03 -5.92 -10.31
CA LEU A 302 22.93 -4.61 -9.71
C LEU A 302 24.14 -3.73 -10.02
N GLU A 303 23.90 -2.43 -10.16
CA GLU A 303 24.96 -1.44 -10.26
C GLU A 303 25.29 -0.86 -8.88
N PHE A 304 26.54 -1.07 -8.44
CA PHE A 304 27.04 -0.51 -7.20
C PHE A 304 27.77 0.81 -7.46
N LYS A 305 27.44 1.84 -6.69
CA LYS A 305 28.16 3.12 -6.68
C LYS A 305 28.99 3.24 -5.44
N LYS A 306 30.21 3.71 -5.62
CA LYS A 306 31.12 3.97 -4.50
C LYS A 306 30.69 5.23 -3.73
N GLU A 307 30.37 5.05 -2.44
CA GLU A 307 30.05 6.10 -1.51
C GLU A 307 31.06 6.05 -0.34
N LYS A 308 32.11 6.87 -0.38
CA LYS A 308 33.22 6.84 0.60
C LYS A 308 33.89 5.47 0.66
N ASP A 309 33.68 4.73 1.75
CA ASP A 309 34.29 3.42 2.01
C ASP A 309 33.38 2.24 1.66
N PHE A 310 32.19 2.52 1.10
CA PHE A 310 31.19 1.51 0.75
C PHE A 310 30.86 1.53 -0.73
N ASN A 311 30.62 0.36 -1.28
CA ASN A 311 29.95 0.16 -2.55
C ASN A 311 28.47 -0.09 -2.28
N ARG A 312 27.59 0.80 -2.73
CA ARG A 312 26.16 0.80 -2.42
C ARG A 312 25.31 0.54 -3.65
N ALA A 313 24.41 -0.42 -3.56
CA ALA A 313 23.28 -0.58 -4.47
C ALA A 313 21.98 -0.28 -3.76
N LYS A 314 21.02 0.33 -4.48
CA LYS A 314 19.68 0.65 -4.01
C LYS A 314 18.65 0.13 -5.00
N ILE A 315 17.67 -0.60 -4.49
CA ILE A 315 16.59 -1.18 -5.28
C ILE A 315 15.26 -0.69 -4.71
N ASN A 316 14.48 -0.03 -5.52
CA ASN A 316 13.11 0.32 -5.18
C ASN A 316 12.20 -0.86 -5.54
N VAL A 317 11.33 -1.23 -4.62
CA VAL A 317 10.35 -2.32 -4.76
C VAL A 317 8.95 -1.73 -4.72
N TYR A 318 8.13 -2.08 -5.69
CA TYR A 318 6.70 -1.80 -5.69
C TYR A 318 5.94 -3.11 -5.90
N GLY A 319 4.98 -3.39 -5.03
CA GLY A 319 4.14 -4.56 -5.13
C GLY A 319 2.67 -4.23 -4.94
N ILE A 320 1.81 -4.88 -5.72
CA ILE A 320 0.36 -4.76 -5.60
C ILE A 320 -0.29 -6.13 -5.75
N ILE A 321 -1.25 -6.41 -4.87
CA ILE A 321 -2.06 -7.63 -4.94
C ILE A 321 -3.49 -7.23 -5.24
N THR A 322 -4.00 -7.75 -6.36
CA THR A 322 -5.37 -7.53 -6.80
C THR A 322 -6.16 -8.84 -6.82
N GLY A 323 -7.44 -8.79 -6.44
CA GLY A 323 -8.36 -9.89 -6.63
C GLY A 323 -8.78 -10.06 -8.09
N LEU A 324 -9.51 -11.13 -8.42
CA LEU A 324 -10.02 -11.38 -9.78
C LEU A 324 -10.89 -10.24 -10.33
N THR A 325 -11.40 -9.39 -9.46
CA THR A 325 -12.22 -8.24 -9.78
C THR A 325 -11.43 -6.94 -9.80
N ASN A 326 -10.09 -7.01 -9.84
CA ASN A 326 -9.14 -5.91 -9.75
C ASN A 326 -9.22 -5.08 -8.44
N LYS A 327 -9.93 -5.57 -7.42
CA LYS A 327 -9.90 -4.96 -6.09
C LYS A 327 -8.50 -5.10 -5.51
N ILE A 328 -7.93 -3.99 -5.05
CA ILE A 328 -6.64 -3.98 -4.37
C ILE A 328 -6.83 -4.55 -2.96
N HIS A 329 -6.06 -5.57 -2.64
CA HIS A 329 -6.02 -6.20 -1.31
C HIS A 329 -4.77 -5.84 -0.52
N ALA A 330 -3.68 -5.53 -1.21
CA ALA A 330 -2.46 -5.01 -0.62
C ALA A 330 -1.68 -4.21 -1.67
N GLU A 331 -1.05 -3.14 -1.23
CA GLU A 331 -0.14 -2.31 -2.00
C GLU A 331 0.99 -1.87 -1.08
N TRP A 332 2.23 -1.92 -1.54
CA TRP A 332 3.39 -1.51 -0.73
C TRP A 332 4.53 -1.01 -1.58
N GLU A 333 5.37 -0.21 -0.96
CA GLU A 333 6.60 0.34 -1.51
C GLU A 333 7.71 0.18 -0.48
N ASP A 334 8.85 -0.36 -0.91
CA ASP A 334 10.02 -0.57 -0.06
C ASP A 334 11.32 -0.20 -0.80
N GLU A 335 12.37 0.04 -0.05
CA GLU A 335 13.73 0.24 -0.56
C GLU A 335 14.67 -0.81 0.04
N ILE A 336 15.39 -1.51 -0.82
CA ILE A 336 16.44 -2.46 -0.43
C ILE A 336 17.77 -1.75 -0.62
N VAL A 337 18.56 -1.64 0.44
CA VAL A 337 19.94 -1.11 0.39
C VAL A 337 20.92 -2.24 0.64
N ARG A 338 21.96 -2.33 -0.19
CA ARG A 338 23.07 -3.27 -0.04
C ARG A 338 24.37 -2.51 -0.05
N ASP A 339 25.09 -2.63 1.06
CA ASP A 339 26.37 -1.97 1.28
C ASP A 339 27.46 -3.01 1.46
N PHE A 340 28.55 -2.87 0.71
CA PHE A 340 29.74 -3.69 0.86
C PHE A 340 30.97 -2.79 1.03
N LEU A 341 31.77 -3.08 2.05
CA LEU A 341 33.10 -2.49 2.18
C LEU A 341 33.97 -2.91 0.99
N ASP A 342 34.88 -2.04 0.55
CA ASP A 342 35.76 -2.30 -0.59
C ASP A 342 36.48 -3.67 -0.50
N VAL A 343 36.90 -4.06 0.70
CA VAL A 343 37.63 -5.34 0.94
C VAL A 343 36.74 -6.57 0.69
N TYR A 344 35.43 -6.45 0.85
CA TYR A 344 34.47 -7.56 0.68
C TYR A 344 33.60 -7.40 -0.57
N PHE A 345 33.87 -6.42 -1.40
CA PHE A 345 33.01 -6.08 -2.53
C PHE A 345 32.92 -7.20 -3.56
N ASP A 346 34.03 -7.78 -3.98
CA ASP A 346 34.03 -8.85 -4.98
C ASP A 346 33.27 -10.09 -4.49
N GLN A 347 33.52 -10.50 -3.25
CA GLN A 347 32.77 -11.60 -2.63
C GLN A 347 31.27 -11.26 -2.45
N GLY A 348 30.95 -10.00 -2.13
CA GLY A 348 29.58 -9.52 -1.98
C GLY A 348 28.84 -9.51 -3.32
N LYS A 349 29.52 -9.17 -4.40
CA LYS A 349 28.97 -9.12 -5.75
C LYS A 349 28.56 -10.49 -6.29
N GLU A 350 29.24 -11.54 -5.89
CA GLU A 350 28.91 -12.92 -6.26
C GLU A 350 27.73 -13.51 -5.48
N LYS A 351 27.32 -12.84 -4.40
CA LYS A 351 26.20 -13.26 -3.56
C LYS A 351 24.86 -12.81 -4.16
N LYS A 352 23.80 -13.28 -3.52
CA LYS A 352 22.42 -12.87 -3.82
C LYS A 352 21.89 -11.97 -2.71
N SER A 353 21.03 -11.06 -3.08
CA SER A 353 20.27 -10.21 -2.15
C SER A 353 18.85 -10.71 -2.06
N GLU A 354 18.36 -10.86 -0.86
CA GLU A 354 17.01 -11.33 -0.57
C GLU A 354 16.18 -10.21 0.06
N TYR A 355 14.91 -10.21 -0.27
CA TYR A 355 13.87 -9.34 0.31
C TYR A 355 12.61 -10.15 0.52
N GLN A 356 11.91 -9.93 1.62
CA GLN A 356 10.62 -10.56 1.87
C GLN A 356 9.58 -9.54 2.31
N ARG A 357 8.37 -9.67 1.78
CA ARG A 357 7.17 -9.00 2.27
C ARG A 357 6.13 -10.04 2.66
N ILE A 358 5.57 -9.92 3.86
CA ILE A 358 4.48 -10.78 4.32
C ILE A 358 3.18 -10.01 4.24
N VAL A 359 2.17 -10.60 3.59
CA VAL A 359 0.83 -10.02 3.43
C VAL A 359 -0.21 -11.00 3.95
N ALA A 360 -1.22 -10.51 4.65
CA ALA A 360 -2.33 -11.33 5.12
C ALA A 360 -3.52 -11.22 4.15
N LEU A 361 -3.91 -12.34 3.54
CA LEU A 361 -5.01 -12.40 2.57
C LEU A 361 -6.15 -13.32 3.04
N PRO A 362 -7.40 -13.05 2.64
CA PRO A 362 -8.51 -13.97 2.82
C PRO A 362 -8.26 -15.33 2.15
N PRO A 363 -8.63 -16.47 2.80
CA PRO A 363 -8.43 -17.80 2.25
C PRO A 363 -9.41 -18.13 1.11
N GLY A 364 -9.05 -19.13 0.30
CA GLY A 364 -9.93 -19.73 -0.70
C GLY A 364 -10.17 -18.86 -1.94
N GLN A 365 -9.38 -17.81 -2.15
CA GLN A 365 -9.51 -16.91 -3.29
C GLN A 365 -8.26 -16.90 -4.16
N ARG A 366 -8.43 -16.44 -5.38
CA ARG A 366 -7.34 -16.22 -6.33
C ARG A 366 -7.02 -14.74 -6.43
N TYR A 367 -5.73 -14.43 -6.44
CA TYR A 367 -5.23 -13.08 -6.54
C TYR A 367 -4.17 -12.99 -7.64
N LYS A 368 -3.92 -11.78 -8.10
CA LYS A 368 -2.80 -11.44 -8.97
C LYS A 368 -1.81 -10.59 -8.16
N LEU A 369 -0.57 -11.02 -8.13
CA LEU A 369 0.56 -10.24 -7.62
C LEU A 369 1.27 -9.62 -8.82
N ASP A 370 1.35 -8.30 -8.86
CA ASP A 370 2.25 -7.57 -9.73
C ASP A 370 3.38 -6.98 -8.90
N LEU A 371 4.62 -7.27 -9.28
CA LEU A 371 5.81 -6.87 -8.56
C LEU A 371 6.79 -6.20 -9.51
N VAL A 372 7.26 -5.01 -9.17
CA VAL A 372 8.23 -4.24 -9.95
C VAL A 372 9.41 -3.86 -9.08
N LEU A 373 10.59 -4.15 -9.58
CA LEU A 373 11.86 -3.76 -8.98
C LEU A 373 12.62 -2.82 -9.91
N LYS A 374 13.27 -1.82 -9.33
CA LYS A 374 14.10 -0.87 -10.07
C LYS A 374 15.42 -0.66 -9.36
N ASP A 375 16.50 -0.97 -10.03
CA ASP A 375 17.83 -0.53 -9.58
C ASP A 375 17.97 0.98 -9.79
N VAL A 376 18.16 1.70 -8.70
CA VAL A 376 18.23 3.17 -8.70
C VAL A 376 19.47 3.67 -9.45
N ASN A 377 20.56 2.91 -9.44
CA ASN A 377 21.83 3.30 -10.04
C ASN A 377 21.83 3.07 -11.55
N SER A 378 21.52 1.86 -12.02
CA SER A 378 21.51 1.50 -13.44
C SER A 378 20.23 1.90 -14.16
N LYS A 379 19.15 2.24 -13.43
CA LYS A 379 17.79 2.47 -13.96
C LYS A 379 17.14 1.22 -14.58
N LYS A 380 17.74 0.05 -14.47
CA LYS A 380 17.13 -1.20 -14.92
C LYS A 380 15.86 -1.48 -14.15
N ILE A 381 14.83 -1.96 -14.84
CA ILE A 381 13.53 -2.30 -14.27
C ILE A 381 13.22 -3.77 -14.58
N GLY A 382 12.74 -4.47 -13.57
CA GLY A 382 12.17 -5.81 -13.69
C GLY A 382 10.71 -5.79 -13.26
N ALA A 383 9.81 -6.34 -14.06
CA ALA A 383 8.40 -6.48 -13.77
C ALA A 383 7.96 -7.94 -13.87
N LEU A 384 7.21 -8.42 -12.90
CA LEU A 384 6.72 -9.79 -12.82
C LEU A 384 5.27 -9.79 -12.37
N SER A 385 4.44 -10.60 -13.05
CA SER A 385 3.05 -10.85 -12.65
C SER A 385 2.86 -12.33 -12.32
N LEU A 386 2.33 -12.62 -11.14
CA LEU A 386 2.09 -13.98 -10.65
C LEU A 386 0.64 -14.17 -10.20
N GLY A 387 0.08 -15.35 -10.49
CA GLY A 387 -1.18 -15.79 -9.89
C GLY A 387 -0.95 -16.39 -8.50
N LEU A 388 -1.67 -15.90 -7.49
CA LEU A 388 -1.67 -16.45 -6.14
C LEU A 388 -2.96 -17.26 -5.92
N ASN A 389 -2.81 -18.54 -5.55
CA ASN A 389 -3.94 -19.39 -5.17
C ASN A 389 -3.89 -19.59 -3.66
N VAL A 390 -4.56 -18.73 -2.91
CA VAL A 390 -4.54 -18.79 -1.44
C VAL A 390 -5.41 -19.97 -0.98
N PRO A 391 -4.82 -20.96 -0.27
CA PRO A 391 -5.56 -22.15 0.14
C PRO A 391 -6.66 -21.84 1.16
N LYS A 392 -7.66 -22.72 1.21
CA LYS A 392 -8.71 -22.68 2.22
C LYS A 392 -8.42 -23.75 3.28
N TYR A 393 -8.33 -23.33 4.53
CA TYR A 393 -8.04 -24.20 5.68
C TYR A 393 -9.31 -24.49 6.52
N ALA A 394 -10.45 -24.70 5.87
CA ALA A 394 -11.73 -24.86 6.55
C ALA A 394 -12.23 -26.31 6.59
N ASP A 395 -11.57 -27.22 5.90
CA ASP A 395 -12.00 -28.61 5.84
C ASP A 395 -11.54 -29.39 7.09
N PRO A 396 -12.34 -30.30 7.62
CA PRO A 396 -11.95 -31.15 8.74
C PRO A 396 -10.83 -32.13 8.34
N GLY A 397 -9.90 -32.39 9.25
CA GLY A 397 -8.77 -33.29 9.06
C GLY A 397 -7.43 -32.61 8.93
N LEU A 398 -6.40 -33.41 8.67
CA LEU A 398 -5.03 -32.91 8.56
C LEU A 398 -4.86 -32.00 7.35
N GLN A 399 -4.27 -30.84 7.59
CA GLN A 399 -3.90 -29.86 6.58
C GLN A 399 -2.50 -29.33 6.84
N SER A 400 -1.85 -28.74 5.84
CA SER A 400 -0.52 -28.16 6.00
C SER A 400 -0.38 -26.78 5.36
N SER A 401 0.57 -26.00 5.85
CA SER A 401 1.12 -24.86 5.11
C SER A 401 1.85 -25.31 3.85
N SER A 402 2.35 -24.35 3.06
CA SER A 402 3.41 -24.62 2.08
C SER A 402 4.63 -25.25 2.76
N ILE A 403 5.34 -26.12 2.02
CA ILE A 403 6.68 -26.59 2.42
C ILE A 403 7.68 -25.51 2.02
N ILE A 404 8.27 -24.84 3.00
CA ILE A 404 9.33 -23.86 2.78
C ILE A 404 10.67 -24.57 2.86
N LEU A 405 11.37 -24.69 1.75
CA LEU A 405 12.76 -25.15 1.74
C LEU A 405 13.65 -23.99 2.14
N ALA A 406 14.26 -24.05 3.32
CA ALA A 406 15.01 -22.94 3.88
C ALA A 406 16.52 -23.09 3.63
N ASN A 407 17.19 -21.94 3.46
CA ASN A 407 18.65 -21.84 3.55
C ASN A 407 19.10 -21.90 5.00
N THR A 408 18.39 -21.18 5.88
CA THR A 408 18.64 -21.15 7.33
C THR A 408 17.35 -21.00 8.10
N ILE A 409 17.31 -21.65 9.27
CA ILE A 409 16.26 -21.47 10.29
C ILE A 409 16.96 -21.15 11.60
N THR A 410 16.56 -20.05 12.25
CA THR A 410 17.07 -19.62 13.55
C THR A 410 15.90 -19.13 14.41
N ALA A 411 16.13 -18.96 15.72
CA ALA A 411 15.15 -18.31 16.58
C ALA A 411 14.92 -16.86 16.12
N ALA A 412 13.68 -16.42 16.16
CA ALA A 412 13.34 -15.03 15.86
C ALA A 412 13.85 -14.09 16.97
N PRO A 413 14.23 -12.84 16.66
CA PRO A 413 14.57 -11.86 17.68
C PRO A 413 13.41 -11.62 18.66
N ALA A 414 13.70 -11.36 19.93
CA ALA A 414 12.72 -11.31 21.02
C ALA A 414 11.57 -10.31 20.83
N ASN A 415 11.74 -9.28 20.00
CA ASN A 415 10.74 -8.24 19.73
C ASN A 415 10.15 -8.34 18.33
N SER A 416 10.30 -9.48 17.66
CA SER A 416 9.79 -9.68 16.30
C SER A 416 8.28 -9.90 16.28
N THR A 417 7.64 -9.44 15.19
CA THR A 417 6.24 -9.69 14.89
C THR A 417 6.12 -10.64 13.69
N SER A 418 4.98 -11.30 13.54
CA SER A 418 4.72 -12.20 12.40
C SER A 418 4.62 -11.49 11.04
N LEU A 419 4.79 -10.18 10.98
CA LEU A 419 4.86 -9.39 9.74
C LEU A 419 6.28 -8.91 9.45
N ASP A 420 7.24 -9.17 10.34
CA ASP A 420 8.65 -8.84 10.10
C ASP A 420 9.24 -9.78 9.04
N GLN A 421 10.24 -9.31 8.31
CA GLN A 421 10.87 -10.09 7.25
C GLN A 421 11.45 -11.40 7.80
N TYR A 422 11.11 -12.49 7.13
CA TYR A 422 11.54 -13.86 7.46
C TYR A 422 11.01 -14.44 8.78
N VAL A 423 10.16 -13.72 9.53
CA VAL A 423 9.66 -14.20 10.81
C VAL A 423 8.32 -14.92 10.65
N ILE A 424 8.27 -16.17 11.07
CA ILE A 424 7.07 -17.00 11.10
C ILE A 424 6.96 -17.60 12.52
N GLY A 425 6.05 -17.05 13.31
CA GLY A 425 5.95 -17.39 14.73
C GLY A 425 7.18 -16.92 15.49
N ASP A 426 7.87 -17.86 16.16
CA ASP A 426 9.10 -17.67 16.92
C ASP A 426 10.38 -18.04 16.16
N MET A 427 10.25 -18.32 14.86
CA MET A 427 11.37 -18.71 14.00
C MET A 427 11.63 -17.68 12.92
N ARG A 428 12.90 -17.44 12.64
CA ARG A 428 13.36 -16.73 11.45
C ARG A 428 13.76 -17.74 10.39
N ILE A 429 13.05 -17.72 9.27
CA ILE A 429 13.18 -18.69 8.18
C ILE A 429 13.55 -17.95 6.91
N VAL A 430 14.76 -18.19 6.40
CA VAL A 430 15.24 -17.63 5.13
C VAL A 430 15.03 -18.67 4.05
N PRO A 431 14.06 -18.52 3.13
CA PRO A 431 13.76 -19.49 2.10
C PRO A 431 14.89 -19.59 1.07
N ASN A 432 15.09 -20.78 0.52
CA ASN A 432 15.80 -20.98 -0.73
C ASN A 432 14.79 -20.73 -1.87
N VAL A 433 14.86 -19.55 -2.49
CA VAL A 433 13.84 -19.11 -3.45
C VAL A 433 13.76 -20.03 -4.65
N ASN A 434 14.92 -20.44 -5.18
CA ASN A 434 15.02 -21.30 -6.36
C ASN A 434 14.96 -22.79 -6.04
N ALA A 435 14.91 -23.15 -4.75
CA ALA A 435 14.97 -24.53 -4.27
C ALA A 435 16.14 -25.32 -4.92
N ALA A 436 17.27 -24.65 -5.15
CA ALA A 436 18.45 -25.22 -5.81
C ALA A 436 19.53 -25.56 -4.79
N TYR A 437 20.07 -26.78 -4.86
CA TYR A 437 21.04 -27.32 -3.93
C TYR A 437 22.26 -27.86 -4.69
N VAL A 438 23.38 -28.01 -4.00
CA VAL A 438 24.57 -28.71 -4.52
C VAL A 438 24.80 -29.97 -3.69
N PRO A 439 25.47 -31.00 -4.26
CA PRO A 439 25.81 -32.20 -3.51
C PRO A 439 26.54 -31.88 -2.19
N GLY A 440 26.17 -32.57 -1.12
CA GLY A 440 26.71 -32.33 0.23
C GLY A 440 25.91 -31.36 1.10
N GLN A 441 24.93 -30.65 0.57
CA GLN A 441 24.03 -29.84 1.33
C GLN A 441 22.86 -30.68 1.92
N ASN A 442 22.12 -30.07 2.87
CA ASN A 442 20.88 -30.63 3.39
C ASN A 442 19.70 -29.77 2.93
N LEU A 443 18.58 -30.41 2.57
CA LEU A 443 17.30 -29.74 2.53
C LEU A 443 16.87 -29.45 3.98
N ILE A 444 16.36 -28.25 4.20
CA ILE A 444 15.80 -27.85 5.49
C ILE A 444 14.33 -27.48 5.25
N PRO A 445 13.43 -28.49 5.15
CA PRO A 445 12.01 -28.23 5.00
C PRO A 445 11.42 -27.69 6.32
N TYR A 446 10.66 -26.62 6.21
CA TYR A 446 9.78 -26.09 7.24
C TYR A 446 8.34 -26.21 6.79
N MET A 447 7.48 -26.66 7.66
CA MET A 447 6.04 -26.79 7.41
C MET A 447 5.23 -26.68 8.70
N GLN A 448 4.01 -26.18 8.61
CA GLN A 448 3.05 -26.22 9.71
C GLN A 448 1.93 -27.23 9.39
N ILE A 449 1.54 -28.01 10.36
CA ILE A 449 0.49 -29.01 10.27
C ILE A 449 -0.67 -28.56 11.15
N TYR A 450 -1.88 -28.67 10.63
CA TYR A 450 -3.13 -28.24 11.27
C TYR A 450 -4.14 -29.39 11.31
N GLY A 451 -5.14 -29.29 12.21
CA GLY A 451 -6.28 -30.21 12.25
C GLY A 451 -5.92 -31.61 12.74
N MET A 452 -4.77 -31.79 13.45
CA MET A 452 -4.43 -33.04 14.12
C MET A 452 -5.32 -33.27 15.34
N GLU A 453 -5.52 -34.51 15.74
CA GLU A 453 -6.15 -34.84 17.00
C GLU A 453 -5.15 -34.78 18.17
N ILE A 454 -5.65 -34.44 19.35
CA ILE A 454 -4.87 -34.33 20.58
C ILE A 454 -5.28 -35.45 21.52
N ASP A 455 -4.31 -36.22 22.00
CA ASP A 455 -4.51 -37.23 23.01
C ASP A 455 -5.03 -36.60 24.30
N GLN A 456 -6.19 -37.07 24.78
CA GLN A 456 -6.85 -36.47 25.94
C GLN A 456 -6.07 -36.64 27.26
N THR A 457 -5.18 -37.64 27.31
CA THR A 457 -4.38 -37.92 28.50
C THR A 457 -3.09 -37.10 28.54
N THR A 458 -2.39 -37.06 27.40
CA THR A 458 -1.10 -36.38 27.30
C THR A 458 -1.20 -34.92 26.91
N GLN A 459 -2.37 -34.49 26.37
CA GLN A 459 -2.61 -33.18 25.78
C GLN A 459 -1.60 -32.83 24.67
N GLN A 460 -1.09 -33.85 23.99
CA GLN A 460 -0.11 -33.75 22.91
C GLN A 460 -0.63 -34.44 21.64
N PRO A 461 -0.28 -33.96 20.43
CA PRO A 461 -0.50 -34.68 19.20
C PRO A 461 0.51 -35.84 19.06
N SER A 462 0.19 -36.84 18.26
CA SER A 462 1.10 -37.95 17.95
C SER A 462 1.20 -38.11 16.43
N LEU A 463 2.17 -37.46 15.83
CA LEU A 463 2.39 -37.48 14.38
C LEU A 463 3.62 -38.33 14.03
N ASP A 464 3.45 -39.17 13.00
CA ASP A 464 4.54 -39.84 12.32
C ASP A 464 4.83 -39.14 10.98
N VAL A 465 6.10 -38.88 10.69
CA VAL A 465 6.50 -38.09 9.53
C VAL A 465 7.59 -38.82 8.76
N GLU A 466 7.39 -38.97 7.47
CA GLU A 466 8.33 -39.59 6.54
C GLU A 466 8.65 -38.62 5.40
N PHE A 467 9.93 -38.50 5.04
CA PHE A 467 10.39 -37.70 3.91
C PHE A 467 10.75 -38.62 2.75
N VAL A 468 10.09 -38.47 1.62
CA VAL A 468 10.28 -39.28 0.42
C VAL A 468 10.79 -38.40 -0.72
N ILE A 469 11.95 -38.75 -1.27
CA ILE A 469 12.51 -38.05 -2.43
C ILE A 469 12.22 -38.89 -3.68
N LYS A 470 11.61 -38.23 -4.68
CA LYS A 470 11.28 -38.85 -5.96
C LYS A 470 11.98 -38.15 -7.12
N LYS A 471 12.31 -38.94 -8.15
CA LYS A 471 12.82 -38.46 -9.44
C LYS A 471 11.97 -39.07 -10.56
N GLY A 472 11.28 -38.23 -11.33
CA GLY A 472 10.41 -38.71 -12.41
C GLY A 472 9.29 -39.65 -12.00
N GLY A 473 8.93 -39.69 -10.70
CA GLY A 473 7.92 -40.59 -10.13
C GLY A 473 8.50 -41.76 -9.31
N ASP A 474 9.76 -42.17 -9.54
CA ASP A 474 10.42 -43.24 -8.80
C ASP A 474 10.98 -42.74 -7.46
N VAL A 475 10.87 -43.51 -6.41
CA VAL A 475 11.45 -43.24 -5.09
C VAL A 475 12.94 -43.46 -5.14
N VAL A 476 13.71 -42.43 -4.81
CA VAL A 476 15.20 -42.45 -4.86
C VAL A 476 15.77 -42.46 -3.45
N ALA A 477 15.06 -41.92 -2.46
CA ALA A 477 15.44 -41.97 -1.07
C ALA A 477 14.21 -41.84 -0.17
N GLU A 478 14.24 -42.55 0.94
CA GLU A 478 13.27 -42.44 2.03
C GLU A 478 14.04 -42.13 3.32
N VAL A 479 13.54 -41.18 4.08
CA VAL A 479 14.16 -40.77 5.34
C VAL A 479 13.07 -40.73 6.40
N GLU A 480 13.13 -41.74 7.29
CA GLU A 480 12.17 -41.82 8.40
C GLU A 480 12.41 -40.72 9.43
N ASN A 481 11.34 -40.41 10.16
CA ASN A 481 11.35 -39.48 11.26
C ASN A 481 12.27 -40.00 12.37
N SER A 482 13.41 -39.35 12.56
CA SER A 482 14.25 -39.53 13.73
C SER A 482 14.53 -38.18 14.39
N ALA A 483 14.89 -38.18 15.67
CA ALA A 483 15.25 -36.94 16.39
C ALA A 483 16.42 -36.17 15.75
N ILE A 484 17.16 -36.80 14.85
CA ILE A 484 18.26 -36.19 14.07
C ILE A 484 17.73 -35.52 12.79
N ASN A 485 16.68 -36.08 12.18
CA ASN A 485 16.22 -35.69 10.84
C ASN A 485 15.01 -34.75 10.89
N SER A 486 14.23 -34.74 11.99
CA SER A 486 13.10 -33.82 12.14
C SER A 486 12.85 -33.42 13.59
N GLU A 487 12.46 -32.17 13.77
CA GLU A 487 12.01 -31.61 15.04
C GLU A 487 10.55 -31.18 14.90
N GLN A 488 9.73 -31.52 15.91
CA GLN A 488 8.32 -31.16 15.96
C GLN A 488 8.06 -30.30 17.18
N PHE A 489 7.47 -29.11 16.94
CA PHE A 489 7.11 -28.16 18.00
C PHE A 489 5.60 -27.99 18.04
N PHE A 490 4.98 -28.29 19.16
CA PHE A 490 3.54 -28.17 19.33
C PHE A 490 3.15 -26.82 19.92
N TYR A 491 2.26 -26.10 19.24
CA TYR A 491 1.73 -24.79 19.64
C TYR A 491 0.19 -24.81 19.70
N GLY A 492 -0.38 -25.75 20.43
CA GLY A 492 -1.82 -25.89 20.65
C GLY A 492 -2.61 -26.27 19.39
N ALA A 493 -2.86 -25.33 18.48
CA ALA A 493 -3.66 -25.59 17.25
C ALA A 493 -2.81 -26.03 16.05
N ARG A 494 -1.48 -26.10 16.18
CA ARG A 494 -0.57 -26.45 15.09
C ARG A 494 0.68 -27.17 15.60
N VAL A 495 1.24 -28.01 14.74
CA VAL A 495 2.59 -28.55 14.88
C VAL A 495 3.49 -27.90 13.82
N VAL A 496 4.61 -27.38 14.25
CA VAL A 496 5.68 -26.89 13.37
C VAL A 496 6.66 -28.02 13.16
N LEU A 497 6.89 -28.41 11.92
CA LEU A 497 7.85 -29.42 11.51
C LEU A 497 9.06 -28.74 10.89
N VAL A 498 10.25 -29.05 11.39
CA VAL A 498 11.54 -28.68 10.80
C VAL A 498 12.32 -29.96 10.50
N GLY A 499 12.64 -30.20 9.25
CA GLY A 499 13.37 -31.39 8.82
C GLY A 499 14.82 -31.07 8.41
N ARG A 500 15.64 -32.13 8.36
CA ARG A 500 16.98 -32.10 7.76
C ARG A 500 17.15 -33.33 6.91
N VAL A 501 17.05 -33.16 5.59
CA VAL A 501 17.07 -34.25 4.62
C VAL A 501 18.37 -34.15 3.81
N PRO A 502 19.28 -35.13 3.90
CA PRO A 502 20.57 -35.08 3.18
C PRO A 502 20.35 -35.33 1.69
N VAL A 503 20.93 -34.46 0.85
CA VAL A 503 20.92 -34.64 -0.63
C VAL A 503 22.29 -34.99 -1.20
N GLY A 504 23.24 -35.33 -0.33
CA GLY A 504 24.64 -35.53 -0.71
C GLY A 504 24.91 -36.67 -1.70
N GLN A 505 24.00 -37.61 -1.85
CA GLN A 505 24.13 -38.77 -2.76
C GLN A 505 23.28 -38.62 -4.02
N LEU A 506 22.53 -37.54 -4.17
CA LEU A 506 21.68 -37.35 -5.33
C LEU A 506 22.49 -36.83 -6.52
N ALA A 507 22.27 -37.44 -7.68
CA ALA A 507 22.84 -36.95 -8.93
C ALA A 507 22.19 -35.62 -9.35
N PRO A 508 22.86 -34.77 -10.12
CA PRO A 508 22.24 -33.57 -10.65
C PRO A 508 20.94 -33.86 -11.40
N GLY A 509 19.94 -32.99 -11.19
CA GLY A 509 18.60 -33.14 -11.79
C GLY A 509 17.48 -32.53 -10.97
N ASP A 510 16.26 -32.69 -11.47
CA ASP A 510 15.05 -32.21 -10.83
C ASP A 510 14.41 -33.32 -9.98
N TYR A 511 14.00 -32.96 -8.79
CA TYR A 511 13.48 -33.87 -7.77
C TYR A 511 12.20 -33.31 -7.13
N LYS A 512 11.45 -34.19 -6.51
CA LYS A 512 10.28 -33.85 -5.68
C LYS A 512 10.48 -34.38 -4.26
N LEU A 513 10.33 -33.51 -3.27
CA LEU A 513 10.24 -33.91 -1.87
C LEU A 513 8.77 -34.07 -1.51
N GLU A 514 8.36 -35.26 -1.11
CA GLU A 514 7.06 -35.52 -0.49
C GLU A 514 7.26 -35.68 1.02
N ILE A 515 6.35 -35.08 1.79
CA ILE A 515 6.28 -35.26 3.23
C ILE A 515 4.96 -35.99 3.53
N HIS A 516 5.09 -37.19 4.04
CA HIS A 516 3.97 -38.03 4.46
C HIS A 516 3.78 -37.87 5.97
N VAL A 517 2.59 -37.48 6.40
CA VAL A 517 2.24 -37.29 7.79
C VAL A 517 1.10 -38.23 8.13
N LEU A 518 1.27 -39.03 9.19
CA LEU A 518 0.24 -39.88 9.78
C LEU A 518 -0.06 -39.38 11.20
N ASP A 519 -1.31 -39.00 11.43
CA ASP A 519 -1.81 -38.78 12.79
C ASP A 519 -2.18 -40.14 13.41
N LYS A 520 -1.40 -40.56 14.42
CA LYS A 520 -1.59 -41.87 15.08
C LYS A 520 -2.86 -41.96 15.95
N ILE A 521 -3.46 -40.81 16.27
CA ILE A 521 -4.66 -40.75 17.09
C ILE A 521 -5.90 -40.93 16.21
N SER A 522 -6.03 -40.11 15.15
CA SER A 522 -7.16 -40.16 14.22
C SER A 522 -6.98 -41.14 13.07
N ASN A 523 -5.77 -41.65 12.86
CA ASN A 523 -5.35 -42.44 11.69
C ASN A 523 -5.53 -41.70 10.33
N ASN A 524 -5.60 -40.36 10.38
CA ASN A 524 -5.65 -39.52 9.18
C ASN A 524 -4.27 -39.38 8.56
N ARG A 525 -4.24 -39.34 7.22
CA ARG A 525 -2.99 -39.17 6.46
C ARG A 525 -3.02 -37.90 5.63
N LEU A 526 -1.86 -37.26 5.55
CA LEU A 526 -1.62 -36.12 4.70
C LEU A 526 -0.34 -36.37 3.90
N VAL A 527 -0.40 -36.11 2.59
CA VAL A 527 0.78 -36.11 1.72
C VAL A 527 0.87 -34.74 1.06
N THR A 528 1.98 -34.08 1.24
CA THR A 528 2.27 -32.78 0.61
C THR A 528 3.62 -32.81 -0.06
N ALA A 529 3.84 -32.02 -1.11
CA ALA A 529 5.06 -32.11 -1.92
C ALA A 529 5.54 -30.74 -2.36
N THR A 530 6.85 -30.63 -2.58
CA THR A 530 7.52 -29.48 -3.20
C THR A 530 8.62 -29.95 -4.12
N ASP A 531 8.86 -29.19 -5.19
CA ASP A 531 9.93 -29.49 -6.14
C ASP A 531 11.23 -28.84 -5.70
N PHE A 532 12.36 -29.49 -6.00
CA PHE A 532 13.70 -28.94 -5.78
C PHE A 532 14.66 -29.45 -6.85
N LYS A 533 15.81 -28.78 -6.99
CA LYS A 533 16.82 -29.11 -7.98
C LYS A 533 18.17 -29.34 -7.32
N VAL A 534 18.90 -30.36 -7.77
CA VAL A 534 20.30 -30.59 -7.44
C VAL A 534 21.14 -30.16 -8.64
N ASN A 535 22.00 -29.18 -8.45
CA ASN A 535 22.90 -28.67 -9.47
C ASN A 535 24.18 -29.51 -9.48
N ALA A 536 24.88 -29.55 -10.62
CA ALA A 536 26.22 -30.10 -10.67
C ALA A 536 27.19 -29.32 -9.75
N PRO A 537 28.14 -29.96 -9.09
CA PRO A 537 29.15 -29.22 -8.35
C PRO A 537 29.88 -28.26 -9.30
N ALA A 538 30.19 -27.06 -8.82
CA ALA A 538 31.00 -26.12 -9.59
C ALA A 538 32.32 -26.80 -9.97
N PRO A 539 32.81 -26.64 -11.21
CA PRO A 539 34.10 -27.17 -11.57
C PRO A 539 35.15 -26.63 -10.60
N ALA A 540 35.91 -27.53 -9.96
CA ALA A 540 37.01 -27.12 -9.11
C ALA A 540 37.91 -26.19 -9.91
N VAL A 541 38.08 -24.96 -9.52
CA VAL A 541 39.11 -24.07 -10.05
C VAL A 541 40.40 -24.77 -9.76
N ALA A 542 41.05 -25.31 -10.82
CA ALA A 542 42.36 -25.95 -10.70
C ALA A 542 43.29 -24.92 -10.07
N ALA A 543 43.73 -25.19 -8.85
CA ALA A 543 44.80 -24.44 -8.24
C ALA A 543 45.98 -24.52 -9.23
N VAL A 544 46.29 -23.41 -9.87
CA VAL A 544 47.53 -23.28 -10.65
C VAL A 544 48.63 -23.44 -9.61
N ALA A 545 49.22 -24.63 -9.61
CA ALA A 545 50.45 -24.88 -8.89
C ALA A 545 51.48 -23.89 -9.47
N GLU A 546 51.88 -22.93 -8.68
CA GLU A 546 53.10 -22.17 -8.88
C GLU A 546 54.25 -23.16 -8.80
N GLU A 547 54.64 -23.76 -9.97
CA GLU A 547 55.94 -24.36 -10.15
C GLU A 547 56.96 -23.23 -10.07
N ALA A 548 57.53 -23.08 -8.88
CA ALA A 548 58.72 -22.27 -8.70
C ALA A 548 59.80 -22.80 -9.62
N ALA A 549 60.14 -22.08 -10.67
CA ALA A 549 61.36 -22.27 -11.40
C ALA A 549 62.49 -21.78 -10.51
N GLU A 550 63.19 -22.74 -9.91
CA GLU A 550 64.63 -22.61 -9.61
C GLU A 550 65.38 -22.62 -10.94
N GLU A 551 65.94 -21.49 -11.34
CA GLU A 551 67.29 -21.41 -11.92
C GLU A 551 67.82 -19.97 -11.85
#